data_434d4325a8253fa06701fc12186b6fcf
#
_entry.id   434d4325a8253fa06701fc12186b6fcf
#
_cell.length_a   1.000
_cell.length_b   1.000
_cell.length_c   1.000
_cell.angle_alpha   90.00
_cell.angle_beta   90.00
_cell.angle_gamma   90.00
#
_symmetry.space_group_name_H-M   'P 1'
#
loop_
_entity.id
_entity.type
_entity.pdbx_description
1 polymer ?
#
loop_
_entity_poly.entity_id
_entity_poly.type
_entity_poly.pdbx_seq_one_letter_code
_entity_poly.pdbx_strand_id
1 'polypeptide(L)' 'MDVLARARKAAMNTNFLDNKRRRIYQTSRGAMFTKMPGGYRNYKPTAKYFNKPGSNIIKRLY' A
#
# COMPACT_ATOMS: atom_id res chain seq x y z
N MET A 1 -15.39 13.64 17.05
CA MET A 1 -15.00 12.78 15.94
C MET A 1 -13.50 12.52 16.02
N ASP A 2 -13.10 11.27 15.86
CA ASP A 2 -11.71 10.87 16.03
C ASP A 2 -10.90 11.19 14.76
N VAL A 3 -9.97 12.14 14.86
CA VAL A 3 -9.11 12.55 13.74
C VAL A 3 -8.20 11.41 13.32
N LEU A 4 -7.73 10.59 14.26
CA LEU A 4 -6.88 9.44 13.95
C LEU A 4 -7.63 8.38 13.16
N ALA A 5 -8.89 8.14 13.46
CA ALA A 5 -9.70 7.20 12.71
C ALA A 5 -9.92 7.68 11.26
N ARG A 6 -10.08 8.97 11.04
CA ARG A 6 -10.16 9.55 9.71
C ARG A 6 -8.85 9.40 8.94
N ALA A 7 -7.72 9.66 9.60
CA ALA A 7 -6.42 9.51 8.97
C ALA A 7 -6.16 8.06 8.57
N ARG A 8 -6.57 7.10 9.39
CA ARG A 8 -6.46 5.68 9.07
C ARG A 8 -7.34 5.29 7.88
N LYS A 9 -8.57 5.81 7.82
CA LYS A 9 -9.50 5.54 6.71
C LYS A 9 -9.05 6.19 5.41
N ALA A 10 -8.22 7.23 5.48
CA ALA A 10 -7.70 7.90 4.30
C ALA A 10 -6.61 7.11 3.59
N ALA A 11 -6.02 6.10 4.26
CA ALA A 11 -5.03 5.25 3.61
C ALA A 11 -5.74 4.25 2.70
N MET A 12 -5.46 4.34 1.40
CA MET A 12 -6.11 3.51 0.40
C MET A 12 -5.17 2.46 -0.15
N ASN A 13 -5.73 1.28 -0.42
CA ASN A 13 -5.02 0.21 -1.10
C ASN A 13 -4.85 0.56 -2.57
N THR A 14 -3.60 0.61 -3.06
CA THR A 14 -3.30 0.92 -4.45
C THR A 14 -3.34 -0.30 -5.36
N ASN A 15 -3.43 -1.50 -4.80
CA ASN A 15 -3.27 -2.79 -5.50
C ASN A 15 -1.87 -3.03 -6.04
N PHE A 16 -0.92 -2.15 -5.80
CA PHE A 16 0.49 -2.40 -6.07
C PHE A 16 1.13 -3.15 -4.91
N LEU A 17 2.12 -3.97 -5.23
CA LEU A 17 2.89 -4.74 -4.26
C LEU A 17 4.38 -4.43 -4.45
N ASP A 18 5.12 -4.47 -3.36
CA ASP A 18 6.57 -4.26 -3.41
C ASP A 18 7.31 -5.55 -3.81
N ASN A 19 8.65 -5.53 -3.76
CA ASN A 19 9.47 -6.69 -4.12
C ASN A 19 9.27 -7.88 -3.18
N LYS A 20 8.71 -7.68 -2.01
CA LYS A 20 8.37 -8.74 -1.05
C LYS A 20 6.87 -9.06 -1.08
N ARG A 21 6.17 -8.57 -2.08
CA ARG A 21 4.72 -8.72 -2.25
C ARG A 21 3.91 -8.14 -1.09
N ARG A 22 4.45 -7.12 -0.42
CA ARG A 22 3.71 -6.35 0.57
C ARG A 22 2.84 -5.32 -0.14
N ARG A 23 1.62 -5.15 0.35
CA ARG A 23 0.69 -4.20 -0.26
C ARG A 23 1.15 -2.77 -0.04
N ILE A 24 1.09 -1.97 -1.10
CA ILE A 24 1.41 -0.55 -1.04
C ILE A 24 0.12 0.22 -0.84
N TYR A 25 0.09 1.07 0.18
CA TYR A 25 -1.03 1.94 0.49
C TYR A 25 -0.69 3.37 0.11
N GLN A 26 -1.71 4.18 -0.10
CA GLN A 26 -1.55 5.60 -0.38
C GLN A 26 -2.34 6.41 0.64
N THR A 27 -1.70 7.45 1.20
CA THR A 27 -2.37 8.37 2.12
C THR A 27 -3.20 9.38 1.34
N SER A 28 -4.05 10.12 2.05
CA SER A 28 -4.85 11.19 1.45
C SER A 28 -4.00 12.30 0.83
N ARG A 29 -2.75 12.44 1.27
CA ARG A 29 -1.80 13.42 0.72
C ARG A 29 -1.02 12.88 -0.48
N GLY A 30 -1.28 11.65 -0.88
CA GLY A 30 -0.62 11.03 -2.01
C GLY A 30 0.66 10.28 -1.68
N ALA A 31 1.08 10.23 -0.42
CA ALA A 31 2.28 9.50 -0.02
C ALA A 31 2.01 7.99 -0.04
N MET A 32 2.91 7.23 -0.63
CA MET A 32 2.83 5.78 -0.67
C MET A 32 3.66 5.16 0.44
N PHE A 33 3.18 4.05 1.01
CA PHE A 33 3.90 3.36 2.06
C PHE A 33 3.54 1.88 2.10
N THR A 34 4.43 1.09 2.68
CA THR A 34 4.17 -0.31 3.04
C THR A 34 4.24 -0.47 4.55
N LYS A 35 3.43 -1.39 5.08
CA LYS A 35 3.48 -1.76 6.51
C LYS A 35 4.57 -2.78 6.71
N MET A 36 5.55 -2.44 7.56
CA MET A 36 6.71 -3.29 7.81
C MET A 36 6.52 -4.12 9.07
N PRO A 37 7.20 -5.28 9.17
CA PRO A 37 7.26 -6.01 10.42
C PRO A 37 7.82 -5.11 11.52
N GLY A 38 7.24 -5.15 12.71
CA GLY A 38 7.63 -4.25 13.79
C GLY A 38 6.76 -3.01 13.93
N GLY A 39 5.80 -2.80 13.03
CA GLY A 39 4.78 -1.78 13.17
C GLY A 39 5.12 -0.41 12.59
N TYR A 40 6.25 -0.25 11.92
CA TYR A 40 6.57 1.01 11.27
C TYR A 40 6.16 1.00 9.80
N ARG A 41 6.11 2.19 9.18
CA ARG A 41 5.78 2.35 7.77
C ARG A 41 7.03 2.65 6.96
N ASN A 42 7.15 2.02 5.79
CA ASN A 42 8.17 2.36 4.81
C ASN A 42 7.55 3.28 3.76
N TYR A 43 7.99 4.53 3.72
CA TYR A 43 7.47 5.54 2.79
C TYR A 43 8.24 5.59 1.47
N LYS A 44 9.14 4.64 1.23
CA LYS A 44 9.87 4.53 -0.04
C LYS A 44 9.71 3.14 -0.66
N PRO A 45 8.48 2.63 -0.81
CA PRO A 45 8.28 1.32 -1.42
C PRO A 45 8.55 1.41 -2.92
N THR A 46 9.11 0.32 -3.49
CA THR A 46 9.26 0.20 -4.94
C THR A 46 8.21 -0.77 -5.43
N ALA A 47 7.28 -0.30 -6.25
CA ALA A 47 6.23 -1.12 -6.81
C ALA A 47 6.84 -2.11 -7.81
N LYS A 48 6.64 -3.40 -7.59
CA LYS A 48 7.15 -4.45 -8.47
C LYS A 48 6.04 -5.31 -9.06
N TYR A 49 4.93 -5.43 -8.38
CA TYR A 49 3.79 -6.24 -8.81
C TYR A 49 2.51 -5.44 -8.74
N PHE A 50 1.54 -5.85 -9.51
CA PHE A 50 0.20 -5.29 -9.47
C PHE A 50 -0.81 -6.42 -9.40
N ASN A 51 -1.75 -6.31 -8.45
CA ASN A 51 -2.86 -7.25 -8.30
C ASN A 51 -4.15 -6.57 -8.71
N LYS A 52 -4.66 -6.89 -9.89
CA LYS A 52 -5.91 -6.32 -10.40
C LYS A 52 -7.06 -6.63 -9.43
N PRO A 53 -7.89 -5.63 -9.08
CA PRO A 53 -9.04 -5.87 -8.20
C PRO A 53 -9.97 -6.96 -8.75
N GLY A 54 -10.39 -7.87 -7.87
CA GLY A 54 -11.27 -8.97 -8.24
C GLY A 54 -10.58 -10.12 -8.97
N SER A 55 -9.25 -10.07 -9.10
CA SER A 55 -8.45 -11.12 -9.74
C SER A 55 -7.47 -11.74 -8.76
N ASN A 56 -7.19 -13.02 -8.94
CA ASN A 56 -6.13 -13.72 -8.20
C ASN A 56 -4.78 -13.68 -8.92
N ILE A 57 -4.72 -12.97 -10.04
CA ILE A 57 -3.51 -12.89 -10.86
C ILE A 57 -2.68 -11.69 -10.43
N ILE A 58 -1.41 -11.93 -10.10
CA ILE A 58 -0.46 -10.87 -9.77
C ILE A 58 0.43 -10.66 -10.97
N LYS A 59 0.40 -9.44 -11.53
CA LYS A 59 1.23 -9.08 -12.68
C LYS A 59 2.55 -8.49 -12.20
N ARG A 60 3.64 -8.93 -12.83
CA ARG A 60 4.95 -8.35 -12.62
C ARG A 60 5.09 -7.09 -13.47
N LEU A 61 5.55 -5.99 -12.87
CA LEU A 61 5.67 -4.71 -13.56
C LEU A 61 6.94 -4.61 -14.40
N TYR A 62 8.00 -5.30 -14.03
CA TYR A 62 9.26 -5.30 -14.79
C TYR A 62 10.16 -6.47 -14.40
#